data_39546ceedf6d59b1b783844d011cc683
#
_entry.id   39546ceedf6d59b1b783844d011cc683
#
_cell.length_a   1.000
_cell.length_b   1.000
_cell.length_c   1.000
_cell.angle_alpha   90.00
_cell.angle_beta   90.00
_cell.angle_gamma   90.00
#
_symmetry.space_group_name_H-M   'P 1'
#
loop_
_entity.id
_entity.type
_entity.pdbx_description
1 polymer ?
#
loop_
_entity_poly.entity_id
_entity_poly.type
_entity_poly.pdbx_seq_one_letter_code
_entity_poly.pdbx_strand_id
1 'polypeptide(L)'
;MSGDGTGIVSQAGGLLLTQALRATGLDRGLEAALERWQPARAVHAPGKIITDLAVAVALGGDCLADVAILRAQPELFGPVASDPVVSRLVARLAADAPRALRAIRAARAAARQRAWDLAGGAAPGADGGLVTMDIDATIVTSCSEKEQAMPTWKKTYGHHPLTVFADHGPDGPGEPLSFMLRPGNAGPAPPPTISAPPGWGWPSCPATCGDGC
;
A
#
# COMPACT_ATOMS: atom_id res chain seq x y z
N MET A 1 5.45 -13.98 -32.11
CA MET A 1 5.16 -12.51 -32.12
C MET A 1 5.05 -12.13 -33.58
N SER A 2 3.90 -11.64 -34.02
CA SER A 2 3.68 -11.18 -35.37
C SER A 2 4.36 -9.83 -35.58
N GLY A 3 5.08 -9.64 -36.71
CA GLY A 3 5.76 -8.37 -37.01
C GLY A 3 4.82 -7.26 -37.51
N ASP A 4 3.53 -7.52 -37.56
CA ASP A 4 2.48 -6.55 -37.95
C ASP A 4 1.94 -5.71 -36.81
N GLY A 5 2.47 -5.87 -35.58
CA GLY A 5 2.03 -5.17 -34.39
C GLY A 5 0.78 -5.73 -33.74
N THR A 6 0.14 -6.75 -34.29
CA THR A 6 -0.97 -7.40 -33.63
C THR A 6 -0.48 -8.18 -32.40
N GLY A 7 -1.15 -8.01 -31.28
CA GLY A 7 -0.75 -8.62 -30.00
C GLY A 7 0.33 -7.88 -29.21
N ILE A 8 0.69 -6.65 -29.61
CA ILE A 8 1.52 -5.78 -28.75
C ILE A 8 0.68 -5.28 -27.58
N VAL A 9 1.17 -5.59 -26.37
CA VAL A 9 0.55 -5.16 -25.11
C VAL A 9 1.45 -4.11 -24.47
N SER A 10 0.98 -2.87 -24.37
CA SER A 10 1.76 -1.74 -23.88
C SER A 10 2.17 -1.88 -22.40
N GLN A 11 1.38 -2.61 -21.61
CA GLN A 11 1.61 -2.85 -20.19
C GLN A 11 1.98 -4.31 -19.88
N ALA A 12 2.74 -4.96 -20.77
CA ALA A 12 3.13 -6.38 -20.60
C ALA A 12 3.85 -6.63 -19.25
N GLY A 13 4.63 -5.68 -18.74
CA GLY A 13 5.24 -5.72 -17.41
C GLY A 13 4.24 -5.83 -16.26
N GLY A 14 3.01 -5.36 -16.45
CA GLY A 14 1.93 -5.48 -15.49
C GLY A 14 1.53 -6.93 -15.18
N LEU A 15 1.87 -7.87 -16.06
CA LEU A 15 1.70 -9.29 -15.80
C LEU A 15 2.48 -9.76 -14.57
N LEU A 16 3.68 -9.26 -14.36
CA LEU A 16 4.49 -9.58 -13.19
C LEU A 16 3.82 -9.10 -11.90
N LEU A 17 3.20 -7.91 -11.93
CA LEU A 17 2.45 -7.39 -10.78
C LEU A 17 1.24 -8.28 -10.46
N THR A 18 0.48 -8.70 -11.47
CA THR A 18 -0.67 -9.60 -11.25
C THR A 18 -0.23 -10.97 -10.75
N GLN A 19 0.91 -11.48 -11.19
CA GLN A 19 1.49 -12.73 -10.67
C GLN A 19 1.95 -12.58 -9.22
N ALA A 20 2.61 -11.47 -8.86
CA ALA A 20 3.03 -11.18 -7.49
C ALA A 20 1.82 -11.08 -6.54
N LEU A 21 0.74 -10.40 -6.95
CA LEU A 21 -0.51 -10.33 -6.19
C LEU A 21 -1.08 -11.71 -5.89
N ARG A 22 -1.11 -12.60 -6.89
CA ARG A 22 -1.60 -13.99 -6.74
C ARG A 22 -0.67 -14.85 -5.87
N ALA A 23 0.64 -14.74 -6.08
CA ALA A 23 1.63 -15.51 -5.31
C ALA A 23 1.60 -15.15 -3.82
N THR A 24 1.47 -13.86 -3.51
CA THR A 24 1.36 -13.37 -2.12
C THR A 24 -0.05 -13.52 -1.55
N GLY A 25 -1.06 -13.75 -2.39
CA GLY A 25 -2.47 -13.83 -1.99
C GLY A 25 -3.09 -12.49 -1.60
N LEU A 26 -2.46 -11.37 -1.97
CA LEU A 26 -2.98 -10.03 -1.65
C LEU A 26 -4.33 -9.76 -2.30
N ASP A 27 -4.54 -10.24 -3.52
CA ASP A 27 -5.82 -10.16 -4.25
C ASP A 27 -6.95 -10.77 -3.44
N ARG A 28 -6.83 -12.03 -3.04
CA ARG A 28 -7.83 -12.75 -2.24
C ARG A 28 -7.96 -12.17 -0.83
N GLY A 29 -6.84 -11.76 -0.24
CA GLY A 29 -6.84 -11.12 1.08
C GLY A 29 -7.64 -9.82 1.09
N LEU A 30 -7.50 -8.97 0.07
CA LEU A 30 -8.27 -7.74 -0.07
C LEU A 30 -9.75 -8.02 -0.40
N GLU A 31 -10.06 -9.03 -1.22
CA GLU A 31 -11.45 -9.41 -1.49
C GLU A 31 -12.18 -9.81 -0.21
N ALA A 32 -11.60 -10.71 0.58
CA ALA A 32 -12.19 -11.13 1.85
C ALA A 32 -12.27 -9.98 2.87
N ALA A 33 -11.21 -9.16 2.98
CA ALA A 33 -11.16 -8.07 3.95
C ALA A 33 -12.18 -6.96 3.66
N LEU A 34 -12.52 -6.73 2.39
CA LEU A 34 -13.39 -5.65 1.93
C LEU A 34 -14.80 -6.11 1.55
N GLU A 35 -15.13 -7.38 1.68
CA GLU A 35 -16.43 -7.96 1.32
C GLU A 35 -17.61 -7.21 1.95
N ARG A 36 -17.47 -6.79 3.20
CA ARG A 36 -18.53 -6.06 3.93
C ARG A 36 -18.98 -4.74 3.28
N TRP A 37 -18.13 -4.13 2.45
CA TRP A 37 -18.44 -2.92 1.68
C TRP A 37 -18.97 -3.21 0.28
N GLN A 38 -19.17 -4.48 -0.06
CA GLN A 38 -19.71 -4.88 -1.35
C GLN A 38 -21.21 -4.65 -1.42
N PRO A 39 -21.72 -3.90 -2.42
CA PRO A 39 -23.15 -3.83 -2.67
C PRO A 39 -23.71 -5.18 -3.11
N ALA A 40 -24.96 -5.48 -2.76
CA ALA A 40 -25.60 -6.75 -3.10
C ALA A 40 -25.62 -7.08 -4.62
N ARG A 41 -25.56 -6.06 -5.48
CA ARG A 41 -25.57 -6.21 -6.96
C ARG A 41 -24.29 -5.68 -7.59
N ALA A 42 -23.16 -5.73 -6.87
CA ALA A 42 -21.89 -5.28 -7.41
C ALA A 42 -21.38 -6.27 -8.46
N VAL A 43 -21.01 -5.75 -9.62
CA VAL A 43 -20.31 -6.51 -10.69
C VAL A 43 -18.85 -6.73 -10.31
N HIS A 44 -18.23 -5.74 -9.65
CA HIS A 44 -16.84 -5.79 -9.22
C HIS A 44 -16.74 -5.84 -7.71
N ALA A 45 -15.95 -6.79 -7.19
CA ALA A 45 -15.65 -6.88 -5.77
C ALA A 45 -14.82 -5.65 -5.32
N PRO A 46 -15.04 -5.11 -4.11
CA PRO A 46 -14.26 -4.00 -3.57
C PRO A 46 -12.75 -4.29 -3.55
N GLY A 47 -12.36 -5.50 -3.18
CA GLY A 47 -10.96 -5.92 -3.18
C GLY A 47 -10.32 -5.86 -4.56
N LYS A 48 -11.03 -6.31 -5.61
CA LYS A 48 -10.57 -6.21 -6.99
C LYS A 48 -10.35 -4.76 -7.41
N ILE A 49 -11.26 -3.84 -7.06
CA ILE A 49 -11.13 -2.42 -7.41
C ILE A 49 -9.89 -1.80 -6.72
N ILE A 50 -9.68 -2.11 -5.44
CA ILE A 50 -8.49 -1.61 -4.71
C ILE A 50 -7.19 -2.21 -5.29
N THR A 51 -7.22 -3.48 -5.69
CA THR A 51 -6.10 -4.14 -6.37
C THR A 51 -5.79 -3.47 -7.71
N ASP A 52 -6.83 -3.19 -8.52
CA ASP A 52 -6.66 -2.49 -9.80
C ASP A 52 -6.07 -1.10 -9.61
N LEU A 53 -6.54 -0.33 -8.63
CA LEU A 53 -5.94 0.96 -8.28
C LEU A 53 -4.46 0.83 -7.91
N ALA A 54 -4.10 -0.16 -7.09
CA ALA A 54 -2.72 -0.39 -6.71
C ALA A 54 -1.83 -0.73 -7.92
N VAL A 55 -2.33 -1.55 -8.84
CA VAL A 55 -1.62 -1.88 -10.09
C VAL A 55 -1.52 -0.66 -11.00
N ALA A 56 -2.59 0.15 -11.13
CA ALA A 56 -2.55 1.37 -11.93
C ALA A 56 -1.47 2.34 -11.42
N VAL A 57 -1.39 2.55 -10.10
CA VAL A 57 -0.34 3.37 -9.47
C VAL A 57 1.05 2.78 -9.73
N ALA A 58 1.22 1.47 -9.60
CA ALA A 58 2.51 0.80 -9.87
C ALA A 58 2.94 0.90 -11.34
N LEU A 59 1.99 1.09 -12.26
CA LEU A 59 2.24 1.33 -13.68
C LEU A 59 2.40 2.82 -14.03
N GLY A 60 2.48 3.69 -13.03
CA GLY A 60 2.72 5.13 -13.20
C GLY A 60 1.48 6.01 -13.19
N GLY A 61 0.31 5.47 -12.86
CA GLY A 61 -0.91 6.26 -12.64
C GLY A 61 -0.82 7.14 -11.40
N ASP A 62 -1.38 8.34 -11.46
CA ASP A 62 -1.37 9.32 -10.36
C ASP A 62 -2.77 9.78 -9.94
N CYS A 63 -3.80 9.39 -10.66
CA CYS A 63 -5.19 9.71 -10.35
C CYS A 63 -6.13 8.50 -10.51
N LEU A 64 -7.35 8.63 -9.97
CA LEU A 64 -8.35 7.53 -10.03
C LEU A 64 -8.77 7.18 -11.47
N ALA A 65 -8.69 8.12 -12.41
CA ALA A 65 -9.04 7.91 -13.80
C ALA A 65 -8.01 7.01 -14.53
N ASP A 66 -6.77 6.92 -14.03
CA ASP A 66 -5.70 6.12 -14.64
C ASP A 66 -5.94 4.61 -14.54
N VAL A 67 -6.93 4.18 -13.80
CA VAL A 67 -7.43 2.81 -13.86
C VAL A 67 -7.90 2.43 -15.28
N ALA A 68 -8.13 3.43 -16.15
CA ALA A 68 -8.41 3.23 -17.57
C ALA A 68 -7.25 2.54 -18.31
N ILE A 69 -6.01 2.68 -17.84
CA ILE A 69 -4.84 1.96 -18.38
C ILE A 69 -5.06 0.45 -18.33
N LEU A 70 -5.58 -0.03 -17.20
CA LEU A 70 -5.87 -1.46 -17.02
C LEU A 70 -7.11 -1.86 -17.83
N ARG A 71 -8.12 -1.00 -17.88
CA ARG A 71 -9.37 -1.25 -18.59
C ARG A 71 -9.15 -1.40 -20.11
N ALA A 72 -8.12 -0.78 -20.64
CA ALA A 72 -7.71 -0.90 -22.04
C ALA A 72 -7.11 -2.27 -22.40
N GLN A 73 -6.79 -3.12 -21.39
CA GLN A 73 -6.11 -4.41 -21.59
C GLN A 73 -6.78 -5.52 -20.76
N PRO A 74 -8.02 -5.87 -21.09
CA PRO A 74 -8.81 -6.83 -20.32
C PRO A 74 -8.23 -8.26 -20.34
N GLU A 75 -7.43 -8.61 -21.34
CA GLU A 75 -6.74 -9.91 -21.38
C GLU A 75 -5.72 -10.07 -20.26
N LEU A 76 -5.12 -8.97 -19.80
CA LEU A 76 -4.13 -8.98 -18.69
C LEU A 76 -4.79 -8.82 -17.33
N PHE A 77 -5.71 -7.89 -17.21
CA PHE A 77 -6.23 -7.43 -15.92
C PHE A 77 -7.65 -7.89 -15.63
N GLY A 78 -8.31 -8.54 -16.62
CA GLY A 78 -9.71 -8.93 -16.53
C GLY A 78 -10.66 -7.73 -16.54
N PRO A 79 -11.92 -7.91 -16.10
CA PRO A 79 -12.89 -6.83 -16.00
C PRO A 79 -12.46 -5.78 -14.98
N VAL A 80 -12.40 -4.52 -15.39
CA VAL A 80 -11.97 -3.38 -14.57
C VAL A 80 -13.14 -2.40 -14.41
N ALA A 81 -13.34 -1.92 -13.18
CA ALA A 81 -14.44 -1.03 -12.83
C ALA A 81 -14.33 0.34 -13.54
N SER A 82 -15.47 0.95 -13.84
CA SER A 82 -15.53 2.31 -14.38
C SER A 82 -15.22 3.36 -13.28
N ASP A 83 -14.76 4.54 -13.69
CA ASP A 83 -14.36 5.61 -12.76
C ASP A 83 -15.47 5.99 -11.76
N PRO A 84 -16.76 6.07 -12.14
CA PRO A 84 -17.83 6.31 -11.16
C PRO A 84 -17.99 5.17 -10.14
N VAL A 85 -17.67 3.93 -10.51
CA VAL A 85 -17.73 2.78 -9.58
C VAL A 85 -16.58 2.86 -8.60
N VAL A 86 -15.36 3.16 -9.09
CA VAL A 86 -14.16 3.38 -8.26
C VAL A 86 -14.42 4.51 -7.26
N SER A 87 -14.88 5.67 -7.73
CA SER A 87 -15.15 6.84 -6.89
C SER A 87 -16.19 6.53 -5.80
N ARG A 88 -17.28 5.85 -6.13
CA ARG A 88 -18.29 5.42 -5.14
C ARG A 88 -17.73 4.44 -4.11
N LEU A 89 -16.83 3.55 -4.50
CA LEU A 89 -16.17 2.66 -3.53
C LEU A 89 -15.29 3.46 -2.59
N VAL A 90 -14.44 4.36 -3.10
CA VAL A 90 -13.58 5.21 -2.27
C VAL A 90 -14.41 6.01 -1.26
N ALA A 91 -15.51 6.65 -1.70
CA ALA A 91 -16.41 7.36 -0.81
C ALA A 91 -17.02 6.46 0.28
N ARG A 92 -17.39 5.23 -0.08
CA ARG A 92 -17.95 4.25 0.88
C ARG A 92 -16.91 3.79 1.90
N LEU A 93 -15.68 3.54 1.48
CA LEU A 93 -14.58 3.20 2.38
C LEU A 93 -14.22 4.37 3.28
N ALA A 94 -14.24 5.60 2.74
CA ALA A 94 -13.98 6.82 3.49
C ALA A 94 -15.03 7.05 4.60
N ALA A 95 -16.29 6.72 4.37
CA ALA A 95 -17.34 6.81 5.38
C ALA A 95 -17.10 5.88 6.60
N ASP A 96 -16.29 4.83 6.46
CA ASP A 96 -15.89 3.91 7.53
C ASP A 96 -14.35 3.75 7.56
N ALA A 97 -13.63 4.84 7.35
CA ALA A 97 -12.19 4.84 7.13
C ALA A 97 -11.37 4.09 8.20
N PRO A 98 -11.63 4.22 9.51
CA PRO A 98 -10.84 3.50 10.51
C PRO A 98 -10.93 1.98 10.36
N ARG A 99 -12.11 1.47 9.99
CA ARG A 99 -12.31 0.03 9.81
C ARG A 99 -11.76 -0.45 8.46
N ALA A 100 -12.01 0.31 7.40
CA ALA A 100 -11.49 0.01 6.07
C ALA A 100 -9.96 -0.03 6.06
N LEU A 101 -9.30 0.96 6.67
CA LEU A 101 -7.85 1.00 6.77
C LEU A 101 -7.28 -0.16 7.59
N ARG A 102 -7.92 -0.55 8.70
CA ARG A 102 -7.51 -1.74 9.46
C ARG A 102 -7.59 -3.00 8.61
N ALA A 103 -8.67 -3.18 7.86
CA ALA A 103 -8.87 -4.35 6.99
C ALA A 103 -7.82 -4.41 5.87
N ILE A 104 -7.56 -3.30 5.19
CA ILE A 104 -6.53 -3.21 4.14
C ILE A 104 -5.13 -3.48 4.72
N ARG A 105 -4.80 -2.88 5.87
CA ARG A 105 -3.51 -3.08 6.52
C ARG A 105 -3.30 -4.54 6.93
N ALA A 106 -4.32 -5.20 7.45
CA ALA A 106 -4.25 -6.62 7.83
C ALA A 106 -4.02 -7.52 6.60
N ALA A 107 -4.73 -7.28 5.50
CA ALA A 107 -4.53 -8.02 4.25
C ALA A 107 -3.11 -7.80 3.68
N ARG A 108 -2.61 -6.56 3.70
CA ARG A 108 -1.22 -6.26 3.30
C ARG A 108 -0.19 -6.93 4.19
N ALA A 109 -0.40 -6.94 5.51
CA ALA A 109 0.52 -7.60 6.44
C ALA A 109 0.59 -9.12 6.20
N ALA A 110 -0.55 -9.78 5.97
CA ALA A 110 -0.59 -11.19 5.64
C ALA A 110 0.10 -11.52 4.30
N ALA A 111 -0.12 -10.68 3.29
CA ALA A 111 0.55 -10.84 1.99
C ALA A 111 2.07 -10.62 2.10
N ARG A 112 2.52 -9.66 2.91
CA ARG A 112 3.93 -9.42 3.19
C ARG A 112 4.56 -10.63 3.88
N GLN A 113 3.92 -11.16 4.92
CA GLN A 113 4.41 -12.35 5.59
C GLN A 113 4.64 -13.48 4.58
N ARG A 114 3.67 -13.72 3.70
CA ARG A 114 3.82 -14.73 2.66
C ARG A 114 4.93 -14.40 1.66
N ALA A 115 5.13 -13.12 1.31
CA ALA A 115 6.24 -12.72 0.45
C ALA A 115 7.59 -13.02 1.10
N TRP A 116 7.74 -12.74 2.39
CA TRP A 116 8.94 -13.03 3.15
C TRP A 116 9.17 -14.55 3.31
N ASP A 117 8.10 -15.33 3.54
CA ASP A 117 8.17 -16.78 3.57
C ASP A 117 8.68 -17.35 2.22
N LEU A 118 8.21 -16.78 1.10
CA LEU A 118 8.65 -17.16 -0.25
C LEU A 118 10.08 -16.72 -0.56
N ALA A 119 10.53 -15.57 -0.01
CA ALA A 119 11.88 -15.07 -0.15
C ALA A 119 12.90 -15.90 0.68
N GLY A 120 12.44 -16.60 1.71
CA GLY A 120 13.29 -17.44 2.54
C GLY A 120 14.48 -16.67 3.10
N GLY A 121 15.69 -17.11 2.81
CA GLY A 121 16.94 -16.48 3.29
C GLY A 121 17.19 -15.06 2.79
N ALA A 122 16.45 -14.58 1.79
CA ALA A 122 16.52 -13.19 1.31
C ALA A 122 15.52 -12.25 2.00
N ALA A 123 14.70 -12.76 2.92
CA ALA A 123 13.78 -11.93 3.68
C ALA A 123 14.53 -11.14 4.77
N PRO A 124 14.06 -9.93 5.15
CA PRO A 124 14.64 -9.16 6.25
C PRO A 124 14.67 -9.98 7.55
N GLY A 125 15.84 -10.04 8.19
CA GLY A 125 16.02 -10.77 9.44
C GLY A 125 15.96 -12.32 9.33
N ALA A 126 16.04 -12.89 8.13
CA ALA A 126 16.00 -14.33 7.90
C ALA A 126 17.16 -15.08 8.56
N ASP A 127 18.27 -14.41 8.79
CA ASP A 127 19.45 -14.93 9.51
C ASP A 127 19.31 -14.89 11.05
N GLY A 128 18.14 -14.51 11.56
CA GLY A 128 17.90 -14.26 12.96
C GLY A 128 18.42 -12.91 13.45
N GLY A 129 18.86 -12.05 12.53
CA GLY A 129 19.31 -10.69 12.80
C GLY A 129 18.16 -9.70 13.08
N LEU A 130 18.53 -8.45 13.29
CA LEU A 130 17.58 -7.36 13.48
C LEU A 130 16.98 -6.92 12.15
N VAL A 131 15.69 -6.66 12.15
CA VAL A 131 15.05 -5.94 11.02
C VAL A 131 15.16 -4.45 11.29
N THR A 132 15.92 -3.76 10.45
CA THR A 132 16.01 -2.30 10.51
C THR A 132 14.74 -1.69 9.92
N MET A 133 14.17 -0.72 10.64
CA MET A 133 13.02 0.05 10.17
C MET A 133 13.36 1.52 10.11
N ASP A 134 13.27 2.10 8.92
CA ASP A 134 13.43 3.52 8.71
C ASP A 134 12.09 4.24 8.86
N ILE A 135 12.10 5.31 9.63
CA ILE A 135 10.93 6.18 9.81
C ILE A 135 11.26 7.52 9.18
N ASP A 136 10.55 7.86 8.12
CA ASP A 136 10.75 9.10 7.40
C ASP A 136 9.49 9.97 7.36
N ALA A 137 9.70 11.27 7.44
CA ALA A 137 8.67 12.29 7.34
C ALA A 137 9.05 13.28 6.25
N THR A 138 8.40 13.18 5.09
CA THR A 138 8.68 14.02 3.95
C THR A 138 7.55 15.01 3.67
N ILE A 139 7.86 16.16 3.05
CA ILE A 139 6.83 17.12 2.64
C ILE A 139 6.37 16.79 1.23
N VAL A 140 5.06 16.59 1.09
CA VAL A 140 4.41 16.47 -0.21
C VAL A 140 3.67 17.77 -0.51
N THR A 141 4.20 18.54 -1.46
CA THR A 141 3.58 19.78 -1.89
C THR A 141 2.27 19.49 -2.63
N SER A 142 1.21 20.11 -2.20
CA SER A 142 -0.12 19.99 -2.81
C SER A 142 -0.87 21.31 -2.65
N CYS A 143 -0.91 22.10 -3.70
CA CYS A 143 -1.70 23.32 -3.75
C CYS A 143 -3.18 22.98 -4.01
N SER A 144 -3.87 22.51 -2.97
CA SER A 144 -5.26 22.10 -3.10
C SER A 144 -6.02 22.32 -1.78
N GLU A 145 -7.35 22.41 -1.88
CA GLU A 145 -8.26 22.47 -0.72
C GLU A 145 -8.58 21.11 -0.14
N LYS A 146 -7.75 20.10 -0.40
CA LYS A 146 -7.93 18.76 0.15
C LYS A 146 -7.80 18.77 1.66
N GLU A 147 -8.55 17.89 2.32
CA GLU A 147 -8.49 17.71 3.76
C GLU A 147 -7.04 17.55 4.23
N GLN A 148 -6.68 18.27 5.30
CA GLN A 148 -5.34 18.30 5.90
C GLN A 148 -4.23 18.95 5.06
N ALA A 149 -4.49 19.45 3.86
CA ALA A 149 -3.52 20.30 3.17
C ALA A 149 -3.37 21.61 3.96
N MET A 150 -2.15 21.92 4.40
CA MET A 150 -1.84 23.04 5.30
C MET A 150 -0.49 23.67 4.93
N PRO A 151 -0.22 24.93 5.35
CA PRO A 151 1.11 25.52 5.23
C PRO A 151 2.14 24.64 5.96
N THR A 152 3.27 24.40 5.31
CA THR A 152 4.36 23.60 5.89
C THR A 152 5.43 24.51 6.51
N TRP A 153 6.30 23.93 7.34
CA TRP A 153 7.42 24.68 7.92
C TRP A 153 8.45 25.16 6.89
N LYS A 154 8.48 24.53 5.68
CA LYS A 154 9.30 25.00 4.55
C LYS A 154 8.65 26.13 3.74
N LYS A 155 7.58 26.74 4.24
CA LYS A 155 6.81 27.78 3.56
C LYS A 155 6.19 27.32 2.21
N THR A 156 5.94 26.04 2.07
CA THR A 156 5.13 25.44 1.01
C THR A 156 3.74 25.13 1.55
N TYR A 157 2.87 24.60 0.71
CA TYR A 157 1.52 24.17 1.09
C TYR A 157 1.33 22.70 0.71
N GLY A 158 0.76 21.90 1.60
CA GLY A 158 0.54 20.47 1.31
C GLY A 158 0.41 19.61 2.57
N HIS A 159 1.03 18.43 2.52
CA HIS A 159 0.95 17.42 3.57
C HIS A 159 2.35 17.06 4.08
N HIS A 160 2.41 16.49 5.28
CA HIS A 160 3.64 16.00 5.90
C HIS A 160 3.46 14.53 6.33
N PRO A 161 3.33 13.59 5.36
CA PRO A 161 3.17 12.19 5.66
C PRO A 161 4.34 11.63 6.46
N LEU A 162 4.03 10.63 7.28
CA LEU A 162 5.00 9.79 7.97
C LEU A 162 4.95 8.40 7.36
N THR A 163 6.10 7.89 6.98
CA THR A 163 6.27 6.57 6.37
C THR A 163 7.20 5.70 7.21
N VAL A 164 7.00 4.41 7.15
CA VAL A 164 7.88 3.41 7.77
C VAL A 164 8.25 2.41 6.71
N PHE A 165 9.54 2.17 6.55
CA PHE A 165 10.08 1.19 5.61
C PHE A 165 10.83 0.09 6.37
N ALA A 166 10.78 -1.15 5.87
CA ALA A 166 11.76 -2.16 6.23
C ALA A 166 12.96 -2.05 5.31
N ASP A 167 14.15 -2.05 5.89
CA ASP A 167 15.41 -2.09 5.16
C ASP A 167 15.74 -3.53 4.76
N HIS A 168 16.03 -3.76 3.49
CA HIS A 168 16.45 -5.04 2.93
C HIS A 168 17.98 -5.15 2.74
N GLY A 169 18.74 -4.28 3.39
CA GLY A 169 20.20 -4.25 3.32
C GLY A 169 20.74 -3.33 2.21
N PRO A 170 22.08 -3.26 2.06
CA PRO A 170 22.75 -2.25 1.23
C PRO A 170 22.34 -2.26 -0.24
N ASP A 171 21.98 -3.41 -0.76
CA ASP A 171 21.61 -3.62 -2.18
C ASP A 171 20.10 -3.80 -2.37
N GLY A 172 19.33 -3.73 -1.28
CA GLY A 172 17.88 -3.94 -1.29
C GLY A 172 17.08 -2.64 -1.34
N PRO A 173 15.90 -2.65 -1.96
CA PRO A 173 14.97 -1.54 -1.87
C PRO A 173 14.32 -1.49 -0.48
N GLY A 174 13.99 -0.30 0.02
CA GLY A 174 13.14 -0.16 1.20
C GLY A 174 11.71 -0.63 0.89
N GLU A 175 11.14 -1.46 1.77
CA GLU A 175 9.76 -1.94 1.63
C GLU A 175 8.81 -1.10 2.49
N PRO A 176 7.77 -0.45 1.94
CA PRO A 176 6.86 0.37 2.72
C PRO A 176 5.96 -0.49 3.62
N LEU A 177 6.15 -0.38 4.92
CA LEU A 177 5.36 -1.07 5.95
C LEU A 177 4.10 -0.30 6.30
N SER A 178 4.22 0.99 6.52
CA SER A 178 3.13 1.86 6.97
C SER A 178 3.23 3.25 6.34
N PHE A 179 2.07 3.85 6.19
CA PHE A 179 1.92 5.22 5.73
C PHE A 179 0.84 5.92 6.55
N MET A 180 1.13 7.11 7.03
CA MET A 180 0.18 7.97 7.73
C MET A 180 0.20 9.35 7.09
N LEU A 181 -0.90 9.74 6.46
CA LEU A 181 -1.07 11.12 5.99
C LEU A 181 -1.26 12.04 7.20
N ARG A 182 -0.47 13.10 7.27
CA ARG A 182 -0.57 14.11 8.32
C ARG A 182 -0.73 15.51 7.71
N PRO A 183 -1.32 16.46 8.45
CA PRO A 183 -1.39 17.85 8.01
C PRO A 183 -0.01 18.42 7.67
N GLY A 184 0.04 19.36 6.73
CA GLY A 184 1.30 20.00 6.31
C GLY A 184 2.06 20.69 7.46
N ASN A 185 1.35 21.17 8.48
CA ASN A 185 1.89 21.79 9.69
C ASN A 185 2.15 20.79 10.84
N ALA A 186 2.09 19.48 10.59
CA ALA A 186 2.39 18.48 11.60
C ALA A 186 3.82 18.68 12.13
N GLY A 187 3.94 18.74 13.45
CA GLY A 187 5.22 18.83 14.16
C GLY A 187 6.05 17.55 14.06
N PRO A 188 7.20 17.49 14.77
CA PRO A 188 7.96 16.26 14.94
C PRO A 188 7.03 15.14 15.39
N ALA A 189 7.12 13.98 14.74
CA ALA A 189 6.27 12.87 15.13
C ALA A 189 6.64 12.42 16.55
N PRO A 190 5.67 12.23 17.46
CA PRO A 190 5.92 11.34 18.58
C PRO A 190 6.27 9.96 17.98
N PRO A 191 7.15 9.18 18.62
CA PRO A 191 7.47 7.85 18.13
C PRO A 191 6.14 7.10 17.91
N PRO A 192 5.92 6.51 16.72
CA PRO A 192 4.70 5.78 16.48
C PRO A 192 4.65 4.63 17.48
N THR A 193 3.53 4.50 18.16
CA THR A 193 3.24 3.25 18.89
C THR A 193 3.05 2.18 17.80
N ILE A 194 4.12 1.49 17.47
CA ILE A 194 4.09 0.37 16.55
C ILE A 194 3.44 -0.78 17.32
N SER A 195 2.14 -0.92 17.20
CA SER A 195 1.48 -2.14 17.65
C SER A 195 1.89 -3.23 16.67
N ALA A 196 2.69 -4.19 17.16
CA ALA A 196 3.00 -5.39 16.40
C ALA A 196 1.70 -6.09 16.00
N PRO A 197 1.61 -6.63 14.77
CA PRO A 197 0.46 -7.45 14.39
C PRO A 197 0.34 -8.64 15.34
N PRO A 198 -0.89 -9.11 15.63
CA PRO A 198 -1.10 -10.27 16.48
C PRO A 198 -0.33 -11.47 15.89
N GLY A 199 0.56 -12.06 16.69
CA GLY A 199 1.43 -13.18 16.29
C GLY A 199 2.93 -12.85 16.28
N TRP A 200 3.32 -11.58 16.29
CA TRP A 200 4.71 -11.20 16.48
C TRP A 200 4.97 -10.99 17.96
N GLY A 201 5.45 -12.06 18.64
CA GLY A 201 6.03 -11.93 19.97
C GLY A 201 7.33 -11.14 19.86
N TRP A 202 7.31 -9.87 20.25
CA TRP A 202 8.55 -9.16 20.55
C TRP A 202 9.24 -9.94 21.70
N PRO A 203 10.52 -10.31 21.57
CA PRO A 203 11.28 -10.71 22.72
C PRO A 203 11.18 -9.57 23.74
N SER A 204 10.68 -9.88 24.93
CA SER A 204 10.62 -8.94 26.04
C SER A 204 12.02 -8.32 26.22
N CYS A 205 12.12 -7.03 25.96
CA CYS A 205 13.34 -6.28 26.25
C CYS A 205 13.64 -6.46 27.74
N PRO A 206 14.81 -6.98 28.13
CA PRO A 206 15.14 -7.05 29.55
C PRO A 206 15.17 -5.61 30.07
N ALA A 207 14.47 -5.36 31.18
CA ALA A 207 14.38 -4.09 31.86
C ALA A 207 15.72 -3.73 32.51
N THR A 208 16.73 -3.44 31.68
CA THR A 208 18.01 -2.86 32.11
C THR A 208 18.54 -1.94 31.02
N CYS A 209 17.82 -0.83 30.82
CA CYS A 209 18.44 0.41 30.36
C CYS A 209 18.19 1.41 31.47
N GLY A 210 19.17 1.49 32.37
CA GLY A 210 19.22 2.48 33.41
C GLY A 210 19.39 3.88 32.84
N ASP A 211 18.86 4.83 33.57
CA ASP A 211 19.05 6.26 33.41
C ASP A 211 20.49 6.61 33.09
N GLY A 212 20.70 7.28 31.95
CA GLY A 212 22.04 7.82 31.66
C GLY A 212 22.15 8.40 30.26
N CYS A 213 21.87 9.65 30.14
CA CYS A 213 22.19 10.79 29.25
C CYS A 213 21.01 11.43 28.61
#